data_186fc8b9aea17205e8b8c91b5a4a6bc0
#
_entry.id   186fc8b9aea17205e8b8c91b5a4a6bc0
#
_cell.length_a   1.000
_cell.length_b   1.000
_cell.length_c   1.000
_cell.angle_alpha   90.00
_cell.angle_beta   90.00
_cell.angle_gamma   90.00
#
_symmetry.space_group_name_H-M   'P 1'
#
loop_
_entity.id
_entity.type
_entity.pdbx_description
1 polymer ?
#
loop_
_entity_poly.entity_id
_entity_poly.type
_entity_poly.pdbx_seq_one_letter_code
_entity_poly.pdbx_strand_id
1 'polypeptide(L)'
;MKNNTINNEEIEKFSKIAEEWWDTEGKFKPLHKFNPIRISYIKDNIINTFKLKNLEKPLEKIKILDVGCGGGLLSEPLTRLGADVTGIDASDKNINVAKLHAKKNNLDIKYFCKSPENFNSKEKFDVILNMEIVEHVA
;
A
#
# COMPACT_ATOMS: atom_id res chain seq x y z
N MET A 1 14.27 27.29 -0.11
CA MET A 1 13.48 26.10 -0.34
C MET A 1 14.13 24.89 0.22
N LYS A 2 13.70 24.56 1.41
CA LYS A 2 14.29 23.46 2.13
C LYS A 2 14.15 22.12 1.44
N ASN A 3 13.08 21.97 0.67
CA ASN A 3 12.80 20.70 0.03
C ASN A 3 13.76 20.31 -1.06
N ASN A 4 14.46 21.31 -1.59
CA ASN A 4 15.42 21.06 -2.66
C ASN A 4 16.72 20.50 -2.13
N THR A 5 16.90 20.56 -0.82
CA THR A 5 18.07 20.00 -0.18
C THR A 5 17.84 18.58 0.31
N ILE A 6 16.63 18.06 0.13
CA ILE A 6 16.45 16.61 0.27
C ILE A 6 17.32 16.10 -0.85
N ASN A 7 18.50 15.79 -0.45
CA ASN A 7 19.54 15.62 -1.39
C ASN A 7 19.30 14.39 -2.23
N ASN A 8 19.91 14.37 -3.35
CA ASN A 8 19.82 13.25 -4.28
C ASN A 8 20.26 11.95 -3.61
N GLU A 9 21.10 12.01 -2.59
CA GLU A 9 21.57 10.83 -1.88
C GLU A 9 20.44 10.12 -1.14
N GLU A 10 19.54 10.87 -0.49
CA GLU A 10 18.40 10.28 0.18
C GLU A 10 17.44 9.65 -0.81
N ILE A 11 17.19 10.35 -1.92
CA ILE A 11 16.31 9.83 -2.97
C ILE A 11 16.89 8.55 -3.54
N GLU A 12 18.21 8.51 -3.79
CA GLU A 12 18.86 7.30 -4.27
C GLU A 12 18.79 6.17 -3.29
N LYS A 13 18.95 6.47 -2.00
CA LYS A 13 18.87 5.47 -0.94
C LYS A 13 17.48 4.84 -0.90
N PHE A 14 16.44 5.67 -0.91
CA PHE A 14 15.07 5.16 -0.90
C PHE A 14 14.72 4.45 -2.21
N SER A 15 15.27 4.90 -3.33
CA SER A 15 15.08 4.22 -4.61
C SER A 15 15.63 2.80 -4.58
N LYS A 16 16.81 2.62 -3.99
CA LYS A 16 17.41 1.29 -3.86
C LYS A 16 16.57 0.39 -2.97
N ILE A 17 16.05 0.93 -1.88
CA ILE A 17 15.18 0.18 -0.98
C ILE A 17 13.88 -0.18 -1.68
N ALA A 18 13.33 0.74 -2.47
CA ALA A 18 12.13 0.47 -3.25
C ALA A 18 12.35 -0.63 -4.27
N GLU A 19 13.50 -0.61 -4.96
CA GLU A 19 13.86 -1.68 -5.89
C GLU A 19 13.91 -3.02 -5.18
N GLU A 20 14.44 -3.06 -3.96
CA GLU A 20 14.52 -4.26 -3.16
C GLU A 20 13.14 -4.77 -2.77
N TRP A 21 12.27 -3.87 -2.28
CA TRP A 21 10.90 -4.23 -1.93
C TRP A 21 10.14 -4.83 -3.12
N TRP A 22 10.36 -4.26 -4.31
CA TRP A 22 9.61 -4.64 -5.50
C TRP A 22 10.33 -5.65 -6.38
N ASP A 23 11.49 -6.13 -5.97
CA ASP A 23 12.23 -7.17 -6.66
C ASP A 23 11.59 -8.53 -6.36
N THR A 24 10.94 -9.11 -7.36
CA THR A 24 10.22 -10.37 -7.21
C THR A 24 11.14 -11.55 -6.94
N GLU A 25 12.45 -11.39 -7.18
CA GLU A 25 13.44 -12.45 -6.94
C GLU A 25 14.38 -12.13 -5.78
N GLY A 26 14.14 -11.02 -5.08
CA GLY A 26 14.97 -10.59 -3.96
C GLY A 26 14.46 -11.13 -2.63
N LYS A 27 14.85 -10.44 -1.55
CA LYS A 27 14.52 -10.90 -0.20
C LYS A 27 13.03 -10.88 0.12
N PHE A 28 12.24 -10.12 -0.63
CA PHE A 28 10.79 -10.08 -0.46
C PHE A 28 10.05 -11.05 -1.40
N LYS A 29 10.78 -11.95 -2.04
CA LYS A 29 10.20 -12.95 -2.93
C LYS A 29 8.99 -13.69 -2.33
N PRO A 30 9.03 -14.14 -1.06
CA PRO A 30 7.87 -14.83 -0.49
C PRO A 30 6.60 -13.99 -0.50
N LEU A 31 6.72 -12.67 -0.24
CA LEU A 31 5.57 -11.78 -0.27
C LEU A 31 5.02 -11.66 -1.69
N HIS A 32 5.88 -11.52 -2.68
CA HIS A 32 5.46 -11.44 -4.07
C HIS A 32 4.79 -12.73 -4.54
N LYS A 33 5.28 -13.85 -4.07
CA LYS A 33 4.73 -15.16 -4.44
C LYS A 33 3.28 -15.31 -3.95
N PHE A 34 3.00 -14.84 -2.73
CA PHE A 34 1.67 -14.96 -2.15
C PHE A 34 0.75 -13.80 -2.51
N ASN A 35 1.30 -12.70 -3.00
CA ASN A 35 0.52 -11.48 -3.22
C ASN A 35 -0.65 -11.65 -4.18
N PRO A 36 -0.50 -12.33 -5.33
CA PRO A 36 -1.64 -12.53 -6.23
C PRO A 36 -2.81 -13.24 -5.56
N ILE A 37 -2.52 -14.22 -4.71
CA ILE A 37 -3.56 -14.96 -3.98
C ILE A 37 -4.25 -14.03 -2.98
N ARG A 38 -3.48 -13.23 -2.25
CA ARG A 38 -4.03 -12.29 -1.28
C ARG A 38 -4.91 -11.25 -1.97
N ILE A 39 -4.44 -10.68 -3.08
CA ILE A 39 -5.19 -9.68 -3.82
C ILE A 39 -6.49 -10.26 -4.35
N SER A 40 -6.45 -11.48 -4.91
CA SER A 40 -7.64 -12.15 -5.41
C SER A 40 -8.65 -12.39 -4.30
N TYR A 41 -8.18 -12.85 -3.15
CA TYR A 41 -9.03 -13.09 -1.98
C TYR A 41 -9.70 -11.80 -1.50
N ILE A 42 -8.91 -10.74 -1.35
CA ILE A 42 -9.42 -9.44 -0.91
C ILE A 42 -10.44 -8.90 -1.92
N LYS A 43 -10.08 -8.93 -3.19
CA LYS A 43 -10.94 -8.44 -4.27
C LYS A 43 -12.27 -9.17 -4.27
N ASP A 44 -12.25 -10.51 -4.24
CA ASP A 44 -13.46 -11.30 -4.30
C ASP A 44 -14.37 -11.05 -3.10
N ASN A 45 -13.78 -10.94 -1.91
CA ASN A 45 -14.57 -10.64 -0.71
C ASN A 45 -15.22 -9.27 -0.77
N ILE A 46 -14.51 -8.26 -1.27
CA ILE A 46 -15.07 -6.92 -1.41
C ILE A 46 -16.19 -6.92 -2.44
N ILE A 47 -15.96 -7.54 -3.59
CA ILE A 47 -16.98 -7.62 -4.64
C ILE A 47 -18.24 -8.29 -4.11
N ASN A 48 -18.09 -9.39 -3.40
CA ASN A 48 -19.24 -10.12 -2.84
C ASN A 48 -19.96 -9.32 -1.76
N THR A 49 -19.22 -8.69 -0.87
CA THR A 49 -19.79 -7.95 0.25
C THR A 49 -20.57 -6.73 -0.21
N PHE A 50 -20.02 -5.99 -1.16
CA PHE A 50 -20.63 -4.74 -1.66
C PHE A 50 -21.42 -4.94 -2.95
N LYS A 51 -21.48 -6.17 -3.47
CA LYS A 51 -22.23 -6.53 -4.69
C LYS A 51 -21.83 -5.67 -5.89
N LEU A 52 -20.53 -5.56 -6.11
CA LEU A 52 -19.98 -4.72 -7.16
C LEU A 52 -20.08 -5.41 -8.52
N LYS A 53 -20.27 -4.61 -9.58
CA LYS A 53 -20.50 -5.15 -10.93
C LYS A 53 -19.60 -4.56 -11.99
N ASN A 54 -18.73 -3.60 -11.66
CA ASN A 54 -17.84 -2.99 -12.65
C ASN A 54 -16.69 -3.96 -12.96
N LEU A 55 -16.59 -4.39 -14.21
CA LEU A 55 -15.58 -5.36 -14.63
C LEU A 55 -14.22 -4.71 -14.89
N GLU A 56 -14.18 -3.43 -15.29
CA GLU A 56 -12.92 -2.76 -15.59
C GLU A 56 -12.23 -2.24 -14.34
N LYS A 57 -13.01 -1.68 -13.43
CA LYS A 57 -12.51 -1.15 -12.15
C LYS A 57 -13.33 -1.78 -11.04
N PRO A 58 -13.08 -3.05 -10.72
CA PRO A 58 -13.96 -3.78 -9.80
C PRO A 58 -14.07 -3.16 -8.41
N LEU A 59 -13.07 -2.41 -7.96
CA LEU A 59 -13.09 -1.79 -6.63
C LEU A 59 -13.32 -0.27 -6.68
N GLU A 60 -13.83 0.25 -7.79
CA GLU A 60 -14.09 1.67 -7.92
C GLU A 60 -14.98 2.17 -6.78
N LYS A 61 -14.60 3.32 -6.20
CA LYS A 61 -15.29 3.99 -5.09
C LYS A 61 -15.19 3.27 -3.74
N ILE A 62 -14.46 2.18 -3.66
CA ILE A 62 -14.22 1.52 -2.38
C ILE A 62 -13.03 2.19 -1.70
N LYS A 63 -13.24 2.64 -0.47
CA LYS A 63 -12.17 3.26 0.34
C LYS A 63 -11.54 2.23 1.23
N ILE A 64 -10.24 2.01 1.07
CA ILE A 64 -9.49 0.99 1.79
C ILE A 64 -8.40 1.62 2.64
N LEU A 65 -8.31 1.21 3.88
CA LEU A 65 -7.18 1.53 4.74
C LEU A 65 -6.29 0.29 4.85
N ASP A 66 -5.05 0.42 4.41
CA ASP A 66 -4.05 -0.65 4.47
C ASP A 66 -3.13 -0.40 5.66
N VAL A 67 -3.36 -1.11 6.75
CA VAL A 67 -2.63 -0.96 8.00
C VAL A 67 -1.37 -1.82 7.97
N GLY A 68 -0.23 -1.20 8.21
CA GLY A 68 1.05 -1.89 8.07
C GLY A 68 1.41 -2.08 6.60
N CYS A 69 1.23 -1.04 5.80
CA CYS A 69 1.33 -1.15 4.35
C CYS A 69 2.73 -1.45 3.80
N GLY A 70 3.78 -1.27 4.62
CA GLY A 70 5.15 -1.52 4.17
C GLY A 70 5.50 -0.73 2.93
N GLY A 71 6.09 -1.38 1.94
CA GLY A 71 6.47 -0.77 0.66
C GLY A 71 5.33 -0.62 -0.34
N GLY A 72 4.11 -0.96 0.02
CA GLY A 72 2.95 -0.75 -0.84
C GLY A 72 2.54 -1.97 -1.68
N LEU A 73 2.98 -3.16 -1.31
CA LEU A 73 2.72 -4.37 -2.12
C LEU A 73 1.24 -4.71 -2.27
N LEU A 74 0.40 -4.38 -1.29
CA LEU A 74 -1.05 -4.54 -1.41
C LEU A 74 -1.72 -3.27 -1.90
N SER A 75 -1.24 -2.12 -1.41
CA SER A 75 -1.85 -0.82 -1.74
C SER A 75 -1.86 -0.56 -3.25
N GLU A 76 -0.77 -0.85 -3.94
CA GLU A 76 -0.68 -0.55 -5.36
C GLU A 76 -1.62 -1.40 -6.22
N PRO A 77 -1.63 -2.74 -6.08
CA PRO A 77 -2.57 -3.54 -6.87
C PRO A 77 -4.03 -3.18 -6.62
N LEU A 78 -4.38 -2.88 -5.36
CA LEU A 78 -5.75 -2.50 -5.04
C LEU A 78 -6.13 -1.16 -5.68
N THR A 79 -5.18 -0.23 -5.73
CA THR A 79 -5.38 1.05 -6.40
C THR A 79 -5.59 0.84 -7.90
N ARG A 80 -4.84 -0.07 -8.51
CA ARG A 80 -5.02 -0.40 -9.93
C ARG A 80 -6.39 -1.01 -10.22
N LEU A 81 -6.98 -1.66 -9.24
CA LEU A 81 -8.35 -2.19 -9.37
C LEU A 81 -9.42 -1.12 -9.17
N GLY A 82 -9.02 0.10 -8.88
CA GLY A 82 -9.94 1.23 -8.77
C GLY A 82 -10.18 1.74 -7.36
N ALA A 83 -9.67 1.05 -6.33
CA ALA A 83 -9.90 1.45 -4.95
C ALA A 83 -9.21 2.78 -4.61
N ASP A 84 -9.80 3.50 -3.66
CA ASP A 84 -9.21 4.70 -3.07
C ASP A 84 -8.47 4.22 -1.82
N VAL A 85 -7.14 4.09 -1.93
CA VAL A 85 -6.34 3.46 -0.89
C VAL A 85 -5.57 4.48 -0.06
N THR A 86 -5.62 4.29 1.24
CA THR A 86 -4.77 4.99 2.20
C THR A 86 -3.93 3.93 2.91
N GLY A 87 -2.62 4.10 2.92
CA GLY A 87 -1.71 3.19 3.60
C GLY A 87 -1.08 3.86 4.81
N ILE A 88 -0.99 3.14 5.92
CA ILE A 88 -0.27 3.63 7.09
C ILE A 88 0.76 2.58 7.52
N ASP A 89 1.86 3.07 8.05
CA ASP A 89 2.93 2.23 8.57
C ASP A 89 3.70 3.06 9.59
N ALA A 90 4.15 2.44 10.65
CA ALA A 90 4.91 3.13 11.68
C ALA A 90 6.34 3.46 11.24
N SER A 91 6.82 2.80 10.20
CA SER A 91 8.17 3.02 9.67
C SER A 91 8.18 4.14 8.64
N ASP A 92 8.85 5.22 8.95
CA ASP A 92 9.05 6.34 8.02
C ASP A 92 9.75 5.87 6.75
N LYS A 93 10.72 4.97 6.90
CA LYS A 93 11.45 4.40 5.79
C LYS A 93 10.52 3.68 4.81
N ASN A 94 9.63 2.84 5.33
CA ASN A 94 8.66 2.11 4.50
C ASN A 94 7.72 3.06 3.79
N ILE A 95 7.24 4.08 4.47
CA ILE A 95 6.33 5.07 3.87
C ILE A 95 7.02 5.83 2.74
N ASN A 96 8.27 6.22 2.94
CA ASN A 96 9.01 6.92 1.90
C ASN A 96 9.23 6.03 0.67
N VAL A 97 9.52 4.75 0.89
CA VAL A 97 9.64 3.77 -0.19
C VAL A 97 8.33 3.62 -0.95
N ALA A 98 7.22 3.48 -0.20
CA ALA A 98 5.90 3.32 -0.80
C ALA A 98 5.50 4.53 -1.65
N LYS A 99 5.72 5.74 -1.11
CA LYS A 99 5.44 6.99 -1.84
C LYS A 99 6.24 7.08 -3.12
N LEU A 100 7.53 6.77 -3.05
CA LEU A 100 8.41 6.87 -4.20
C LEU A 100 7.99 5.92 -5.31
N HIS A 101 7.69 4.69 -4.96
CA HIS A 101 7.29 3.68 -5.94
C HIS A 101 5.94 4.02 -6.57
N ALA A 102 4.97 4.46 -5.78
CA ALA A 102 3.66 4.87 -6.28
C ALA A 102 3.79 6.04 -7.27
N LYS A 103 4.62 7.02 -6.93
CA LYS A 103 4.85 8.17 -7.81
C LYS A 103 5.46 7.74 -9.13
N LYS A 104 6.42 6.82 -9.11
CA LYS A 104 7.03 6.30 -10.34
C LYS A 104 6.02 5.62 -11.24
N ASN A 105 4.99 5.02 -10.65
CA ASN A 105 3.98 4.27 -11.39
C ASN A 105 2.69 5.07 -11.61
N ASN A 106 2.73 6.37 -11.30
CA ASN A 106 1.59 7.26 -11.49
C ASN A 106 0.33 6.79 -10.76
N LEU A 107 0.52 6.26 -9.56
CA LEU A 107 -0.59 5.82 -8.71
C LEU A 107 -0.84 6.86 -7.62
N ASP A 108 -2.10 7.20 -7.43
CA ASP A 108 -2.52 8.16 -6.40
C ASP A 108 -2.94 7.40 -5.14
N ILE A 109 -2.00 7.29 -4.22
CA ILE A 109 -2.21 6.61 -2.94
C ILE A 109 -1.80 7.54 -1.83
N LYS A 110 -2.62 7.64 -0.80
CA LYS A 110 -2.31 8.44 0.38
C LYS A 110 -1.55 7.56 1.37
N TYR A 111 -0.33 7.98 1.72
CA TYR A 111 0.50 7.26 2.68
C TYR A 111 0.84 8.14 3.87
N PHE A 112 0.71 7.60 5.07
CA PHE A 112 1.03 8.31 6.31
C PHE A 112 1.89 7.46 7.23
N CYS A 113 2.92 8.07 7.81
CA CYS A 113 3.75 7.42 8.82
C CYS A 113 3.03 7.53 10.16
N LYS A 114 2.19 6.56 10.45
CA LYS A 114 1.38 6.50 11.67
C LYS A 114 1.20 5.07 12.11
N SER A 115 1.15 4.86 13.42
CA SER A 115 0.69 3.59 13.96
C SER A 115 -0.84 3.57 13.98
N PRO A 116 -1.47 2.40 14.02
CA PRO A 116 -2.94 2.32 14.03
C PRO A 116 -3.58 3.13 15.16
N GLU A 117 -3.00 3.09 16.35
CA GLU A 117 -3.54 3.80 17.52
C GLU A 117 -3.40 5.31 17.42
N ASN A 118 -2.47 5.78 16.59
CA ASN A 118 -2.23 7.23 16.40
C ASN A 118 -2.86 7.78 15.13
N PHE A 119 -3.41 6.91 14.31
CA PHE A 119 -4.04 7.35 13.07
C PHE A 119 -5.47 7.79 13.36
N ASN A 120 -5.70 9.07 13.18
CA ASN A 120 -6.99 9.67 13.40
C ASN A 120 -7.42 10.37 12.13
N SER A 121 -8.30 9.73 11.39
CA SER A 121 -8.81 10.27 10.14
C SER A 121 -10.30 10.58 10.28
N LYS A 122 -10.72 11.71 9.69
CA LYS A 122 -12.13 12.02 9.58
C LYS A 122 -12.79 11.22 8.47
N GLU A 123 -11.97 10.64 7.62
CA GLU A 123 -12.43 9.82 6.52
C GLU A 123 -12.91 8.46 7.03
N LYS A 124 -13.99 7.97 6.47
CA LYS A 124 -14.49 6.64 6.79
C LYS A 124 -14.05 5.67 5.71
N PHE A 125 -13.62 4.50 6.11
CA PHE A 125 -13.17 3.48 5.18
C PHE A 125 -14.21 2.37 5.07
N ASP A 126 -14.36 1.84 3.85
CA ASP A 126 -15.24 0.69 3.61
C ASP A 126 -14.59 -0.60 4.05
N VAL A 127 -13.27 -0.67 3.93
CA VAL A 127 -12.49 -1.86 4.22
C VAL A 127 -11.21 -1.47 4.97
N ILE A 128 -10.87 -2.24 5.99
CA ILE A 128 -9.61 -2.06 6.71
C ILE A 128 -8.84 -3.36 6.62
N LEU A 129 -7.62 -3.27 6.07
CA LEU A 129 -6.72 -4.41 5.94
C LEU A 129 -5.60 -4.28 6.97
N ASN A 130 -5.28 -5.37 7.64
CA ASN A 130 -4.16 -5.40 8.56
C ASN A 130 -3.35 -6.69 8.35
N MET A 131 -3.18 -7.07 7.10
CA MET A 131 -2.57 -8.33 6.71
C MET A 131 -1.14 -8.50 7.22
N GLU A 132 -0.37 -7.40 7.25
CA GLU A 132 1.02 -7.48 7.71
C GLU A 132 1.13 -7.47 9.23
N ILE A 133 0.20 -6.82 9.91
CA ILE A 133 0.25 -6.68 11.36
C ILE A 133 -0.15 -7.96 12.08
N VAL A 134 -1.10 -8.69 11.52
CA VAL A 134 -1.61 -9.92 12.13
C VAL A 134 -0.48 -10.93 12.38
N GLU A 135 0.50 -10.97 11.51
CA GLU A 135 1.64 -11.87 11.66
C GLU A 135 2.52 -11.52 12.85
N HIS A 136 2.51 -10.27 13.28
CA HIS A 136 3.39 -9.78 14.33
C HIS A 136 2.72 -9.70 15.70
N VAL A 137 1.42 -9.84 15.75
CA VAL A 137 0.62 -9.70 16.97
C VAL A 137 0.32 -11.04 17.62
N ALA A 138 0.74 -12.09 17.02
CA ALA A 138 0.44 -13.46 17.46
C ALA A 138 0.76 -13.78 18.93
#